data_9f50f02bc4126523e7040277bcc8294a
#
_entry.id   9f50f02bc4126523e7040277bcc8294a
#
_cell.length_a   1.000
_cell.length_b   1.000
_cell.length_c   1.000
_cell.angle_alpha   90.00
_cell.angle_beta   90.00
_cell.angle_gamma   90.00
#
_symmetry.space_group_name_H-M   'P 1'
#
loop_
_entity.id
_entity.type
_entity.pdbx_description
1 polymer ?
#
loop_
_entity_poly.entity_id
_entity_poly.type
_entity_poly.pdbx_seq_one_letter_code
_entity_poly.pdbx_strand_id
1 'polypeptide(L)'
;MAVLTLASGLVLSLLPHAAAAESPRTAITWVDCPSSVPEGVECGRLDVPIDWALPDDPRRASIAFAVHRATGKRVGTYTFNPGGPGVGGVDVLRTLLTGGVFGPSAALPAAIRRSFDIVAWDPRGVDGSTPQLQDCDGTATYGELPQAGPVNWTAVATTYANSMATALQDCLAANPDVAPFLGTHYVIRDLEALREALGVRQWTYNGVSYGTTVGLAYARQYPSRIRALVLDGVAPTNQSQLQQASAMAWAWVTALRVFAGTYPAGFSAKVNRVVSALDEGPLELRGEPYPRFASEIEGLDLWIANLWSQRGFAGKKDVIDELDRNARERGPVVDPVAPLPAQDRPITPIISFVLCADRPDRPTVAQVAAIAETTASAGLTAAGTRAIDRGLWCSGLPPIGVPVDASSEPIRLANSALVVNATGDPKTPWLRARVGASLVQGAQLISYTGTQHAVYRRVGSTCVDSAITRYLMTLKRPAADLNCPFSVSR
;
A
#
# COMPACT_ATOMS: atom_id res chain seq x y z
N MET A 1 10.50 -62.09 -62.30
CA MET A 1 10.05 -60.87 -61.62
C MET A 1 10.18 -61.12 -60.13
N ALA A 2 11.27 -60.62 -59.49
CA ALA A 2 11.51 -60.78 -58.09
C ALA A 2 11.22 -59.43 -57.40
N VAL A 3 10.34 -59.42 -56.40
CA VAL A 3 10.00 -58.25 -55.62
C VAL A 3 10.87 -58.24 -54.35
N LEU A 4 11.79 -57.25 -54.28
CA LEU A 4 12.56 -56.97 -53.06
C LEU A 4 11.71 -56.08 -52.15
N THR A 5 11.43 -56.56 -50.97
CA THR A 5 10.86 -55.77 -49.85
C THR A 5 11.99 -55.24 -48.96
N LEU A 6 12.18 -53.93 -48.95
CA LEU A 6 13.06 -53.20 -48.02
C LEU A 6 12.30 -52.95 -46.71
N ALA A 7 12.78 -53.53 -45.61
CA ALA A 7 12.34 -53.23 -44.28
C ALA A 7 13.19 -52.10 -43.71
N SER A 8 12.59 -50.90 -43.52
CA SER A 8 13.21 -49.78 -42.83
C SER A 8 13.02 -49.90 -41.31
N GLY A 9 14.08 -50.24 -40.65
CA GLY A 9 14.10 -50.26 -39.17
C GLY A 9 14.21 -48.82 -38.60
N LEU A 10 13.20 -48.38 -37.86
CA LEU A 10 13.22 -47.13 -37.08
C LEU A 10 14.00 -47.38 -35.78
N VAL A 11 15.21 -46.84 -35.70
CA VAL A 11 15.97 -46.78 -34.44
C VAL A 11 15.50 -45.59 -33.64
N LEU A 12 14.66 -45.82 -32.60
CA LEU A 12 14.27 -44.84 -31.63
C LEU A 12 15.44 -44.61 -30.66
N SER A 13 16.22 -43.53 -30.85
CA SER A 13 17.23 -43.10 -29.90
C SER A 13 16.53 -42.47 -28.67
N LEU A 14 16.54 -43.22 -27.57
CA LEU A 14 16.18 -42.69 -26.25
C LEU A 14 17.27 -41.70 -25.83
N LEU A 15 17.01 -40.41 -25.97
CA LEU A 15 17.81 -39.37 -25.32
C LEU A 15 17.54 -39.42 -23.81
N PRO A 16 18.58 -39.49 -22.95
CA PRO A 16 18.37 -39.42 -21.52
C PRO A 16 17.74 -38.06 -21.17
N HIS A 17 16.61 -38.07 -20.48
CA HIS A 17 16.08 -36.89 -19.83
C HIS A 17 17.15 -36.42 -18.84
N ALA A 18 17.75 -35.26 -19.13
CA ALA A 18 18.56 -34.56 -18.15
C ALA A 18 17.62 -34.26 -16.97
N ALA A 19 17.89 -34.89 -15.83
CA ALA A 19 17.27 -34.48 -14.58
C ALA A 19 17.57 -32.98 -14.39
N ALA A 20 16.51 -32.16 -14.33
CA ALA A 20 16.68 -30.78 -13.97
C ALA A 20 17.40 -30.75 -12.62
N ALA A 21 18.61 -30.16 -12.61
CA ALA A 21 19.35 -29.96 -11.38
C ALA A 21 18.43 -29.20 -10.42
N GLU A 22 18.05 -29.80 -9.30
CA GLU A 22 17.39 -29.08 -8.22
C GLU A 22 18.29 -27.90 -7.85
N SER A 23 17.82 -26.70 -8.06
CA SER A 23 18.51 -25.50 -7.58
C SER A 23 18.83 -25.71 -6.10
N PRO A 24 20.05 -25.37 -5.63
CA PRO A 24 20.40 -25.56 -4.23
C PRO A 24 19.36 -24.84 -3.38
N ARG A 25 18.66 -25.62 -2.54
CA ARG A 25 17.66 -25.07 -1.62
C ARG A 25 18.35 -24.00 -0.79
N THR A 26 17.90 -22.77 -0.91
CA THR A 26 18.42 -21.63 -0.14
C THR A 26 18.23 -21.98 1.34
N ALA A 27 19.32 -22.14 2.07
CA ALA A 27 19.27 -22.59 3.45
C ALA A 27 18.79 -21.44 4.35
N ILE A 28 17.86 -21.73 5.26
CA ILE A 28 17.46 -20.81 6.31
C ILE A 28 18.55 -20.77 7.39
N THR A 29 18.95 -19.57 7.77
CA THR A 29 19.74 -19.33 8.97
C THR A 29 18.82 -18.86 10.08
N TRP A 30 18.62 -19.69 11.10
CA TRP A 30 17.85 -19.33 12.28
C TRP A 30 18.69 -18.41 13.19
N VAL A 31 18.06 -17.35 13.72
CA VAL A 31 18.72 -16.31 14.51
C VAL A 31 17.86 -15.96 15.74
N ASP A 32 18.47 -15.30 16.71
CA ASP A 32 17.71 -14.74 17.85
C ASP A 32 16.75 -13.66 17.37
N CYS A 33 15.55 -13.68 17.92
CA CYS A 33 14.54 -12.68 17.60
C CYS A 33 14.88 -11.31 18.20
N PRO A 34 14.62 -10.21 17.46
CA PRO A 34 14.71 -8.87 18.04
C PRO A 34 13.67 -8.70 19.17
N SER A 35 13.93 -7.80 20.11
CA SER A 35 13.08 -7.54 21.29
C SER A 35 11.66 -7.05 20.95
N SER A 36 11.46 -6.54 19.73
CA SER A 36 10.13 -6.17 19.21
C SER A 36 9.22 -7.37 18.95
N VAL A 37 9.79 -8.56 18.76
CA VAL A 37 9.05 -9.80 18.48
C VAL A 37 8.59 -10.46 19.79
N PRO A 38 7.33 -10.96 19.87
CA PRO A 38 6.85 -11.66 21.06
C PRO A 38 7.59 -12.97 21.33
N GLU A 39 7.60 -13.41 22.59
CA GLU A 39 8.13 -14.73 22.96
C GLU A 39 7.40 -15.88 22.25
N GLY A 40 8.10 -16.99 22.02
CA GLY A 40 7.56 -18.17 21.36
C GLY A 40 7.48 -18.07 19.85
N VAL A 41 8.14 -17.06 19.27
CA VAL A 41 8.31 -16.88 17.82
C VAL A 41 9.72 -17.30 17.42
N GLU A 42 9.86 -17.96 16.28
CA GLU A 42 11.14 -18.34 15.66
C GLU A 42 11.53 -17.27 14.63
N CYS A 43 12.77 -16.79 14.65
CA CYS A 43 13.27 -15.81 13.69
C CYS A 43 14.37 -16.40 12.82
N GLY A 44 14.40 -15.98 11.55
CA GLY A 44 15.38 -16.48 10.59
C GLY A 44 15.72 -15.46 9.51
N ARG A 45 16.73 -15.82 8.74
CA ARG A 45 17.17 -15.12 7.53
C ARG A 45 17.24 -16.07 6.36
N LEU A 46 16.90 -15.57 5.19
CA LEU A 46 17.00 -16.30 3.94
C LEU A 46 17.83 -15.48 2.95
N ASP A 47 18.98 -15.98 2.53
CA ASP A 47 19.78 -15.33 1.52
C ASP A 47 19.30 -15.67 0.12
N VAL A 48 19.02 -14.64 -0.68
CA VAL A 48 18.51 -14.75 -2.04
C VAL A 48 19.42 -13.95 -3.01
N PRO A 49 19.41 -14.23 -4.32
CA PRO A 49 20.14 -13.41 -5.28
C PRO A 49 19.70 -11.95 -5.21
N ILE A 50 20.63 -11.01 -5.34
CA ILE A 50 20.25 -9.59 -5.51
C ILE A 50 19.48 -9.43 -6.81
N ASP A 51 19.95 -10.06 -7.88
CA ASP A 51 19.25 -10.14 -9.16
C ASP A 51 18.86 -11.58 -9.48
N TRP A 52 17.56 -11.83 -9.55
CA TRP A 52 17.00 -13.14 -9.90
C TRP A 52 17.24 -13.57 -11.34
N ALA A 53 17.64 -12.63 -12.22
CA ALA A 53 18.05 -12.95 -13.59
C ALA A 53 19.51 -13.47 -13.66
N LEU A 54 20.31 -13.19 -12.63
CA LEU A 54 21.71 -13.58 -12.50
C LEU A 54 21.94 -14.31 -11.17
N PRO A 55 21.41 -15.53 -10.98
CA PRO A 55 21.44 -16.23 -9.69
C PRO A 55 22.87 -16.55 -9.19
N ASP A 56 23.84 -16.61 -10.07
CA ASP A 56 25.25 -16.85 -9.78
C ASP A 56 26.04 -15.57 -9.42
N ASP A 57 25.43 -14.37 -9.53
CA ASP A 57 26.01 -13.13 -9.00
C ASP A 57 26.29 -13.31 -7.50
N PRO A 58 27.51 -12.99 -7.01
CA PRO A 58 27.85 -13.17 -5.60
C PRO A 58 27.06 -12.25 -4.66
N ARG A 59 26.46 -11.17 -5.16
CA ARG A 59 25.65 -10.26 -4.35
C ARG A 59 24.37 -10.93 -3.90
N ARG A 60 24.05 -10.79 -2.62
CA ARG A 60 22.87 -11.38 -1.99
C ARG A 60 22.02 -10.32 -1.30
N ALA A 61 20.72 -10.58 -1.26
CA ALA A 61 19.82 -9.96 -0.30
C ALA A 61 19.51 -10.98 0.80
N SER A 62 19.47 -10.54 2.05
CA SER A 62 19.15 -11.37 3.20
C SER A 62 17.77 -10.96 3.72
N ILE A 63 16.79 -11.84 3.58
CA ILE A 63 15.39 -11.59 3.91
C ILE A 63 15.13 -12.03 5.35
N ALA A 64 14.81 -11.06 6.22
CA ALA A 64 14.43 -11.33 7.60
C ALA A 64 12.98 -11.80 7.67
N PHE A 65 12.73 -12.82 8.50
CA PHE A 65 11.38 -13.33 8.73
C PHE A 65 11.22 -13.88 10.15
N ALA A 66 9.95 -14.02 10.55
CA ALA A 66 9.58 -14.58 11.85
C ALA A 66 8.37 -15.52 11.69
N VAL A 67 8.35 -16.61 12.47
CA VAL A 67 7.32 -17.63 12.40
C VAL A 67 6.69 -17.87 13.77
N HIS A 68 5.41 -17.57 13.89
CA HIS A 68 4.59 -18.03 15.02
C HIS A 68 3.88 -19.34 14.62
N ARG A 69 4.15 -20.42 15.34
CA ARG A 69 3.55 -21.72 15.05
C ARG A 69 2.09 -21.79 15.49
N ALA A 70 1.28 -22.52 14.74
CA ALA A 70 -0.09 -22.81 15.10
C ALA A 70 -0.14 -23.56 16.45
N THR A 71 -0.96 -23.08 17.39
CA THR A 71 -1.07 -23.68 18.73
C THR A 71 -2.15 -24.78 18.81
N GLY A 72 -2.82 -25.07 17.69
CA GLY A 72 -3.84 -26.11 17.57
C GLY A 72 -3.73 -26.89 16.26
N LYS A 73 -4.84 -27.48 15.79
CA LYS A 73 -4.84 -28.20 14.51
C LYS A 73 -4.51 -27.27 13.35
N ARG A 74 -3.37 -27.47 12.73
CA ARG A 74 -2.88 -26.64 11.64
C ARG A 74 -3.70 -26.83 10.36
N VAL A 75 -4.17 -25.72 9.78
CA VAL A 75 -4.91 -25.65 8.50
C VAL A 75 -4.00 -25.25 7.35
N GLY A 76 -2.98 -24.42 7.61
CA GLY A 76 -2.08 -23.91 6.60
C GLY A 76 -1.09 -22.90 7.16
N THR A 77 -0.53 -22.10 6.27
CA THR A 77 0.37 -21.00 6.63
C THR A 77 -0.24 -19.67 6.17
N TYR A 78 -0.37 -18.75 7.11
CA TYR A 78 -0.81 -17.38 6.88
C TYR A 78 0.43 -16.49 6.73
N THR A 79 0.44 -15.65 5.72
CA THR A 79 1.43 -14.60 5.57
C THR A 79 0.75 -13.29 5.20
N PHE A 80 1.44 -12.18 5.46
CA PHE A 80 0.90 -10.86 5.16
C PHE A 80 2.00 -9.90 4.73
N ASN A 81 1.58 -8.84 4.04
CA ASN A 81 2.42 -7.67 3.80
C ASN A 81 1.65 -6.41 4.23
N PRO A 82 2.17 -5.62 5.18
CA PRO A 82 1.49 -4.45 5.74
C PRO A 82 1.42 -3.26 4.79
N GLY A 83 2.20 -3.26 3.72
CA GLY A 83 2.22 -2.21 2.71
C GLY A 83 3.36 -1.22 2.86
N GLY A 84 3.06 0.04 2.73
CA GLY A 84 4.01 1.12 2.56
C GLY A 84 4.10 1.50 1.07
N PRO A 85 5.09 1.01 0.27
CA PRO A 85 6.21 0.09 0.58
C PRO A 85 7.10 0.58 1.71
N GLY A 86 7.95 -0.29 2.25
CA GLY A 86 8.93 0.10 3.27
C GLY A 86 8.48 -0.15 4.71
N VAL A 87 7.40 -0.92 4.92
CA VAL A 87 7.01 -1.40 6.25
C VAL A 87 7.26 -2.90 6.33
N GLY A 88 8.07 -3.32 7.28
CA GLY A 88 8.38 -4.73 7.53
C GLY A 88 7.24 -5.47 8.22
N GLY A 89 7.15 -6.74 7.91
CA GLY A 89 6.17 -7.62 8.53
C GLY A 89 6.56 -8.07 9.92
N VAL A 90 7.85 -8.20 10.19
CA VAL A 90 8.38 -8.74 11.48
C VAL A 90 7.94 -7.85 12.64
N ASP A 91 8.08 -6.54 12.52
CA ASP A 91 7.65 -5.61 13.58
C ASP A 91 6.13 -5.56 13.74
N VAL A 92 5.38 -5.74 12.64
CA VAL A 92 3.90 -5.78 12.68
C VAL A 92 3.37 -7.08 13.30
N LEU A 93 4.17 -8.14 13.38
CA LEU A 93 3.76 -9.44 13.92
C LEU A 93 3.21 -9.32 15.36
N ARG A 94 3.81 -8.48 16.21
CA ARG A 94 3.28 -8.21 17.56
C ARG A 94 1.82 -7.73 17.50
N THR A 95 1.51 -6.82 16.59
CA THR A 95 0.13 -6.33 16.40
C THR A 95 -0.81 -7.45 15.98
N LEU A 96 -0.38 -8.31 15.07
CA LEU A 96 -1.20 -9.44 14.61
C LEU A 96 -1.45 -10.48 15.72
N LEU A 97 -0.51 -10.67 16.63
CA LEU A 97 -0.62 -11.66 17.70
C LEU A 97 -1.38 -11.12 18.92
N THR A 98 -1.16 -9.85 19.29
CA THR A 98 -1.65 -9.29 20.55
C THR A 98 -2.53 -8.05 20.41
N GLY A 99 -2.55 -7.43 19.21
CA GLY A 99 -3.17 -6.13 18.96
C GLY A 99 -2.22 -4.96 19.15
N GLY A 100 -1.07 -5.16 19.80
CA GLY A 100 -0.05 -4.13 20.02
C GLY A 100 -0.63 -2.85 20.65
N VAL A 101 -0.18 -1.70 20.16
CA VAL A 101 -0.66 -0.37 20.62
C VAL A 101 -2.11 -0.07 20.23
N PHE A 102 -2.68 -0.83 19.29
CA PHE A 102 -4.06 -0.66 18.83
C PHE A 102 -5.08 -1.46 19.66
N GLY A 103 -4.61 -2.27 20.59
CA GLY A 103 -5.42 -3.08 21.49
C GLY A 103 -5.85 -4.44 20.91
N PRO A 104 -6.41 -5.33 21.75
CA PRO A 104 -6.71 -6.72 21.38
C PRO A 104 -7.66 -6.89 20.18
N SER A 105 -8.48 -5.89 19.89
CA SER A 105 -9.38 -5.91 18.73
C SER A 105 -8.64 -5.88 17.38
N ALA A 106 -7.42 -5.37 17.36
CA ALA A 106 -6.58 -5.33 16.16
C ALA A 106 -5.83 -6.66 15.90
N ALA A 107 -5.74 -7.53 16.91
CA ALA A 107 -5.13 -8.86 16.73
C ALA A 107 -5.94 -9.72 15.76
N LEU A 108 -5.26 -10.63 15.06
CA LEU A 108 -5.92 -11.69 14.31
C LEU A 108 -6.84 -12.51 15.24
N PRO A 109 -8.00 -12.97 14.75
CA PRO A 109 -8.88 -13.82 15.55
C PRO A 109 -8.14 -15.03 16.12
N ALA A 110 -8.46 -15.41 17.36
CA ALA A 110 -7.85 -16.56 18.01
C ALA A 110 -7.96 -17.85 17.17
N ALA A 111 -9.03 -18.01 16.39
CA ALA A 111 -9.19 -19.15 15.49
C ALA A 111 -8.08 -19.20 14.43
N ILE A 112 -7.69 -18.05 13.85
CA ILE A 112 -6.59 -17.99 12.87
C ILE A 112 -5.27 -18.29 13.56
N ARG A 113 -4.95 -17.64 14.68
CA ARG A 113 -3.70 -17.85 15.42
C ARG A 113 -3.50 -19.31 15.90
N ARG A 114 -4.59 -20.02 16.21
CA ARG A 114 -4.52 -21.45 16.58
C ARG A 114 -4.38 -22.37 15.37
N SER A 115 -4.86 -21.97 14.20
CA SER A 115 -4.99 -22.86 13.05
C SER A 115 -3.97 -22.63 11.94
N PHE A 116 -3.21 -21.54 11.99
CA PHE A 116 -2.20 -21.23 10.98
C PHE A 116 -0.84 -20.99 11.62
N ASP A 117 0.21 -21.51 10.99
CA ASP A 117 1.51 -20.88 11.17
C ASP A 117 1.44 -19.48 10.58
N ILE A 118 1.88 -18.47 11.31
CA ILE A 118 1.89 -17.08 10.85
C ILE A 118 3.33 -16.72 10.53
N VAL A 119 3.60 -16.45 9.26
CA VAL A 119 4.91 -16.03 8.75
C VAL A 119 4.87 -14.54 8.47
N ALA A 120 5.63 -13.80 9.22
CA ALA A 120 5.96 -12.39 8.98
C ALA A 120 7.30 -12.30 8.28
N TRP A 121 7.49 -11.35 7.41
CA TRP A 121 8.74 -11.16 6.67
C TRP A 121 8.92 -9.70 6.27
N ASP A 122 10.15 -9.27 6.18
CA ASP A 122 10.51 -7.94 5.73
C ASP A 122 10.95 -8.04 4.27
N PRO A 123 10.32 -7.28 3.35
CA PRO A 123 10.80 -7.21 1.97
C PRO A 123 12.26 -6.77 1.91
N ARG A 124 12.96 -7.10 0.81
CA ARG A 124 14.33 -6.62 0.58
C ARG A 124 14.42 -5.10 0.74
N GLY A 125 15.48 -4.62 1.37
CA GLY A 125 15.70 -3.19 1.65
C GLY A 125 14.85 -2.60 2.78
N VAL A 126 14.08 -3.41 3.51
CA VAL A 126 13.16 -2.96 4.56
C VAL A 126 13.55 -3.56 5.91
N ASP A 127 13.58 -2.75 6.96
CA ASP A 127 13.77 -3.09 8.37
C ASP A 127 14.90 -4.14 8.60
N GLY A 128 14.56 -5.36 8.99
CA GLY A 128 15.54 -6.41 9.24
C GLY A 128 16.20 -6.99 7.98
N SER A 129 15.70 -6.74 6.78
CA SER A 129 16.27 -7.24 5.52
C SER A 129 17.38 -6.34 4.97
N THR A 130 18.37 -6.95 4.32
CA THR A 130 19.53 -6.23 3.76
C THR A 130 19.75 -6.60 2.29
N PRO A 131 20.49 -5.78 1.49
CA PRO A 131 21.00 -4.46 1.84
C PRO A 131 19.90 -3.41 1.92
N GLN A 132 20.09 -2.38 2.75
CA GLN A 132 19.25 -1.19 2.81
C GLN A 132 19.87 -0.05 2.04
N LEU A 133 19.03 0.93 1.63
CA LEU A 133 19.52 2.18 1.06
C LEU A 133 20.31 2.97 2.09
N GLN A 134 21.43 3.55 1.67
CA GLN A 134 22.33 4.37 2.49
C GLN A 134 22.36 5.79 1.94
N ASP A 135 22.64 6.78 2.80
CA ASP A 135 22.86 8.18 2.41
C ASP A 135 21.75 8.78 1.54
N CYS A 136 20.52 8.60 1.97
CA CYS A 136 19.31 8.99 1.25
C CYS A 136 18.48 10.02 2.03
N ASP A 137 19.11 11.04 2.59
CA ASP A 137 18.48 12.02 3.50
C ASP A 137 17.85 13.23 2.76
N GLY A 138 17.51 13.06 1.50
CA GLY A 138 16.95 14.12 0.68
C GLY A 138 15.56 14.59 1.14
N THR A 139 15.20 15.80 0.76
CA THR A 139 13.89 16.41 1.03
C THR A 139 13.19 16.81 -0.26
N ALA A 140 11.85 16.71 -0.26
CA ALA A 140 10.98 17.26 -1.28
C ALA A 140 10.26 18.48 -0.73
N THR A 141 10.07 19.52 -1.55
CA THR A 141 9.36 20.73 -1.15
C THR A 141 8.35 21.16 -2.20
N TYR A 142 7.22 21.67 -1.75
CA TYR A 142 6.25 22.37 -2.63
C TYR A 142 6.63 23.82 -2.86
N GLY A 143 7.68 24.33 -2.18
CA GLY A 143 7.95 25.75 -2.10
C GLY A 143 6.94 26.49 -1.22
N GLU A 144 6.84 27.79 -1.40
CA GLU A 144 5.87 28.63 -0.72
C GLU A 144 4.46 28.40 -1.29
N LEU A 145 3.49 28.17 -0.40
CA LEU A 145 2.09 27.99 -0.78
C LEU A 145 1.26 29.20 -0.33
N PRO A 146 0.38 29.76 -1.21
CA PRO A 146 -0.45 30.90 -0.85
C PRO A 146 -1.51 30.49 0.18
N GLN A 147 -1.69 31.28 1.23
CA GLN A 147 -2.68 31.03 2.27
C GLN A 147 -4.12 31.39 1.83
N ALA A 148 -4.26 32.21 0.78
CA ALA A 148 -5.54 32.58 0.20
C ALA A 148 -5.44 32.72 -1.31
N GLY A 149 -6.58 32.72 -2.00
CA GLY A 149 -6.68 32.95 -3.44
C GLY A 149 -6.14 31.80 -4.30
N PRO A 150 -5.91 32.04 -5.60
CA PRO A 150 -5.53 31.00 -6.55
C PRO A 150 -4.11 30.48 -6.32
N VAL A 151 -3.91 29.18 -6.60
CA VAL A 151 -2.60 28.51 -6.54
C VAL A 151 -2.04 28.39 -7.95
N ASN A 152 -0.76 28.73 -8.15
CA ASN A 152 -0.06 28.42 -9.38
C ASN A 152 0.44 26.97 -9.36
N TRP A 153 -0.44 26.04 -9.71
CA TRP A 153 -0.14 24.60 -9.67
C TRP A 153 1.05 24.19 -10.54
N THR A 154 1.29 24.89 -11.64
CA THR A 154 2.48 24.62 -12.48
C THR A 154 3.77 24.97 -11.76
N ALA A 155 3.81 26.11 -11.08
CA ALA A 155 4.99 26.50 -10.30
C ALA A 155 5.24 25.54 -9.13
N VAL A 156 4.19 25.20 -8.37
CA VAL A 156 4.26 24.24 -7.26
C VAL A 156 4.74 22.87 -7.75
N ALA A 157 4.17 22.35 -8.83
CA ALA A 157 4.56 21.07 -9.42
C ALA A 157 6.02 21.08 -9.93
N THR A 158 6.48 22.20 -10.51
CA THR A 158 7.86 22.35 -10.97
C THR A 158 8.84 22.32 -9.79
N THR A 159 8.55 23.09 -8.75
CA THR A 159 9.38 23.12 -7.53
C THR A 159 9.49 21.73 -6.90
N TYR A 160 8.35 21.05 -6.76
CA TYR A 160 8.31 19.69 -6.21
C TYR A 160 9.09 18.69 -7.08
N ALA A 161 8.89 18.72 -8.40
CA ALA A 161 9.59 17.83 -9.32
C ALA A 161 11.11 17.99 -9.25
N ASN A 162 11.59 19.25 -9.18
CA ASN A 162 13.02 19.55 -9.12
C ASN A 162 13.63 19.06 -7.79
N SER A 163 12.98 19.33 -6.66
CA SER A 163 13.47 18.87 -5.35
C SER A 163 13.49 17.35 -5.24
N MET A 164 12.43 16.68 -5.73
CA MET A 164 12.39 15.20 -5.80
C MET A 164 13.49 14.65 -6.70
N ALA A 165 13.72 15.28 -7.87
CA ALA A 165 14.74 14.84 -8.81
C ALA A 165 16.14 14.88 -8.17
N THR A 166 16.51 15.97 -7.51
CA THR A 166 17.79 16.09 -6.80
C THR A 166 17.91 14.98 -5.74
N ALA A 167 16.94 14.89 -4.82
CA ALA A 167 16.99 13.95 -3.73
C ALA A 167 17.06 12.48 -4.18
N LEU A 168 16.35 12.11 -5.24
CA LEU A 168 16.35 10.73 -5.73
C LEU A 168 17.57 10.40 -6.57
N GLN A 169 18.13 11.36 -7.33
CA GLN A 169 19.37 11.15 -8.08
C GLN A 169 20.56 10.98 -7.16
N ASP A 170 20.67 11.78 -6.09
CA ASP A 170 21.71 11.65 -5.08
C ASP A 170 21.63 10.29 -4.38
N CYS A 171 20.43 9.89 -3.97
CA CYS A 171 20.21 8.57 -3.36
C CYS A 171 20.51 7.41 -4.34
N LEU A 172 20.15 7.51 -5.62
CA LEU A 172 20.48 6.50 -6.62
C LEU A 172 22.00 6.40 -6.83
N ALA A 173 22.69 7.54 -6.88
CA ALA A 173 24.14 7.58 -7.05
C ALA A 173 24.88 6.92 -5.87
N ALA A 174 24.35 7.04 -4.66
CA ALA A 174 24.88 6.36 -3.47
C ALA A 174 24.55 4.85 -3.44
N ASN A 175 23.52 4.39 -4.16
CA ASN A 175 23.02 3.02 -4.09
C ASN A 175 22.84 2.33 -5.46
N PRO A 176 23.81 2.38 -6.37
CA PRO A 176 23.66 1.84 -7.72
C PRO A 176 23.44 0.32 -7.75
N ASP A 177 23.97 -0.38 -6.76
CA ASP A 177 23.91 -1.85 -6.65
C ASP A 177 22.69 -2.37 -5.87
N VAL A 178 21.87 -1.50 -5.30
CA VAL A 178 20.72 -1.86 -4.46
C VAL A 178 19.42 -1.35 -5.06
N ALA A 179 19.35 -0.05 -5.38
CA ALA A 179 18.12 0.63 -5.78
C ALA A 179 17.41 -0.01 -6.98
N PRO A 180 18.09 -0.53 -8.03
CA PRO A 180 17.43 -1.18 -9.16
C PRO A 180 16.70 -2.49 -8.81
N PHE A 181 17.02 -3.09 -7.67
CA PHE A 181 16.55 -4.42 -7.29
C PHE A 181 15.46 -4.41 -6.20
N LEU A 182 14.89 -3.25 -5.87
CA LEU A 182 13.90 -3.11 -4.78
C LEU A 182 12.44 -3.32 -5.22
N GLY A 183 12.15 -3.32 -6.53
CA GLY A 183 10.79 -3.41 -7.07
C GLY A 183 10.05 -4.71 -6.73
N THR A 184 8.73 -4.66 -6.86
CA THR A 184 7.82 -5.79 -6.58
C THR A 184 8.18 -7.06 -7.35
N HIS A 185 8.75 -6.93 -8.54
CA HIS A 185 9.26 -8.05 -9.34
C HIS A 185 10.24 -8.95 -8.55
N TYR A 186 11.12 -8.35 -7.77
CA TYR A 186 12.07 -9.07 -6.92
C TYR A 186 11.43 -9.54 -5.62
N VAL A 187 10.61 -8.71 -5.00
CA VAL A 187 9.92 -9.01 -3.73
C VAL A 187 9.07 -10.29 -3.82
N ILE A 188 8.35 -10.51 -4.94
CA ILE A 188 7.53 -11.72 -5.09
C ILE A 188 8.38 -12.99 -5.29
N ARG A 189 9.58 -12.87 -5.86
CA ARG A 189 10.52 -14.00 -5.97
C ARG A 189 11.14 -14.37 -4.64
N ASP A 190 11.44 -13.36 -3.82
CA ASP A 190 11.89 -13.59 -2.44
C ASP A 190 10.82 -14.29 -1.62
N LEU A 191 9.56 -13.88 -1.77
CA LEU A 191 8.44 -14.53 -1.08
C LEU A 191 8.24 -15.99 -1.55
N GLU A 192 8.47 -16.28 -2.83
CA GLU A 192 8.43 -17.67 -3.35
C GLU A 192 9.59 -18.49 -2.79
N ALA A 193 10.81 -17.94 -2.78
CA ALA A 193 11.97 -18.61 -2.19
C ALA A 193 11.77 -18.90 -0.69
N LEU A 194 11.19 -17.93 0.04
CA LEU A 194 10.85 -18.12 1.46
C LEU A 194 9.80 -19.22 1.64
N ARG A 195 8.78 -19.26 0.76
CA ARG A 195 7.79 -20.34 0.76
C ARG A 195 8.43 -21.71 0.61
N GLU A 196 9.33 -21.85 -0.37
CA GLU A 196 10.03 -23.10 -0.66
C GLU A 196 10.98 -23.50 0.46
N ALA A 197 11.77 -22.58 0.98
CA ALA A 197 12.70 -22.83 2.08
C ALA A 197 11.98 -23.28 3.35
N LEU A 198 10.80 -22.71 3.65
CA LEU A 198 9.95 -23.13 4.78
C LEU A 198 9.13 -24.42 4.51
N GLY A 199 9.19 -24.99 3.31
CA GLY A 199 8.39 -26.16 2.94
C GLY A 199 6.88 -25.89 2.90
N VAL A 200 6.46 -24.65 2.72
CA VAL A 200 5.06 -24.23 2.68
C VAL A 200 4.47 -24.56 1.30
N ARG A 201 3.37 -25.33 1.25
CA ARG A 201 2.73 -25.68 -0.02
C ARG A 201 2.06 -24.49 -0.69
N GLN A 202 1.29 -23.71 0.07
CA GLN A 202 0.50 -22.57 -0.41
C GLN A 202 0.39 -21.52 0.70
N TRP A 203 0.43 -20.24 0.32
CA TRP A 203 0.15 -19.14 1.22
C TRP A 203 -1.35 -18.89 1.38
N THR A 204 -1.79 -18.63 2.60
CA THR A 204 -2.99 -17.85 2.89
C THR A 204 -2.52 -16.41 3.04
N TYR A 205 -2.65 -15.63 1.99
CA TYR A 205 -2.05 -14.30 1.88
C TYR A 205 -3.05 -13.18 2.21
N ASN A 206 -2.61 -12.22 3.02
CA ASN A 206 -3.32 -10.97 3.27
C ASN A 206 -2.42 -9.79 2.94
N GLY A 207 -2.77 -9.02 1.92
CA GLY A 207 -2.08 -7.78 1.55
C GLY A 207 -2.86 -6.57 2.01
N VAL A 208 -2.15 -5.59 2.58
CA VAL A 208 -2.70 -4.29 2.95
C VAL A 208 -2.02 -3.21 2.13
N SER A 209 -2.79 -2.27 1.54
CA SER A 209 -2.19 -1.14 0.80
C SER A 209 -1.27 -1.61 -0.33
N TYR A 210 0.00 -1.20 -0.37
CA TYR A 210 1.00 -1.73 -1.29
C TYR A 210 1.11 -3.27 -1.21
N GLY A 211 0.88 -3.87 -0.05
CA GLY A 211 0.86 -5.33 0.08
C GLY A 211 -0.18 -6.01 -0.83
N THR A 212 -1.19 -5.28 -1.31
CA THR A 212 -2.14 -5.79 -2.32
C THR A 212 -1.52 -5.84 -3.71
N THR A 213 -0.61 -4.90 -4.05
CA THR A 213 0.21 -4.97 -5.29
C THR A 213 1.09 -6.23 -5.25
N VAL A 214 1.78 -6.48 -4.13
CA VAL A 214 2.57 -7.71 -3.94
C VAL A 214 1.69 -8.96 -4.08
N GLY A 215 0.51 -8.96 -3.44
CA GLY A 215 -0.44 -10.09 -3.51
C GLY A 215 -0.96 -10.37 -4.92
N LEU A 216 -1.30 -9.33 -5.68
CA LEU A 216 -1.73 -9.44 -7.08
C LEU A 216 -0.59 -9.93 -7.99
N ALA A 217 0.61 -9.34 -7.86
CA ALA A 217 1.77 -9.73 -8.65
C ALA A 217 2.18 -11.19 -8.34
N TYR A 218 2.21 -11.58 -7.06
CA TYR A 218 2.51 -12.94 -6.65
C TYR A 218 1.46 -13.94 -7.15
N ALA A 219 0.17 -13.61 -7.03
CA ALA A 219 -0.92 -14.46 -7.51
C ALA A 219 -0.89 -14.63 -9.03
N ARG A 220 -0.46 -13.63 -9.78
CA ARG A 220 -0.29 -13.70 -11.24
C ARG A 220 0.87 -14.61 -11.64
N GLN A 221 2.01 -14.48 -10.95
CA GLN A 221 3.21 -15.27 -11.23
C GLN A 221 3.08 -16.71 -10.74
N TYR A 222 2.47 -16.91 -9.56
CA TYR A 222 2.42 -18.19 -8.83
C TYR A 222 0.99 -18.57 -8.40
N PRO A 223 0.00 -18.65 -9.30
CA PRO A 223 -1.40 -18.83 -8.93
C PRO A 223 -1.68 -20.12 -8.15
N SER A 224 -0.90 -21.19 -8.42
CA SER A 224 -1.01 -22.48 -7.70
C SER A 224 -0.47 -22.42 -6.27
N ARG A 225 0.27 -21.36 -5.90
CA ARG A 225 0.87 -21.19 -4.57
C ARG A 225 -0.02 -20.39 -3.60
N ILE A 226 -1.20 -19.97 -4.04
CA ILE A 226 -2.19 -19.27 -3.24
C ILE A 226 -3.32 -20.22 -2.82
N ARG A 227 -3.52 -20.37 -1.49
CA ARG A 227 -4.67 -21.05 -0.91
C ARG A 227 -5.86 -20.10 -0.76
N ALA A 228 -5.60 -18.90 -0.25
CA ALA A 228 -6.59 -17.83 -0.07
C ALA A 228 -5.91 -16.48 -0.25
N LEU A 229 -6.60 -15.51 -0.84
CA LEU A 229 -6.10 -14.16 -1.11
C LEU A 229 -7.08 -13.12 -0.57
N VAL A 230 -6.60 -12.29 0.36
CA VAL A 230 -7.32 -11.11 0.87
C VAL A 230 -6.53 -9.86 0.49
N LEU A 231 -7.22 -8.89 -0.11
CA LEU A 231 -6.66 -7.62 -0.56
C LEU A 231 -7.41 -6.48 0.13
N ASP A 232 -6.75 -5.79 1.06
CA ASP A 232 -7.34 -4.75 1.90
C ASP A 232 -6.72 -3.38 1.60
N GLY A 233 -7.54 -2.43 1.13
CA GLY A 233 -7.04 -1.13 0.69
C GLY A 233 -6.22 -1.25 -0.60
N VAL A 234 -6.89 -1.48 -1.73
CA VAL A 234 -6.25 -2.04 -2.94
C VAL A 234 -5.48 -1.02 -3.77
N ALA A 235 -4.24 -1.36 -4.08
CA ALA A 235 -3.38 -0.71 -5.07
C ALA A 235 -3.17 -1.69 -6.26
N PRO A 236 -3.97 -1.60 -7.35
CA PRO A 236 -3.89 -2.53 -8.47
C PRO A 236 -2.60 -2.34 -9.29
N THR A 237 -2.16 -3.43 -9.94
CA THR A 237 -0.91 -3.45 -10.71
C THR A 237 -1.01 -2.78 -12.08
N ASN A 238 -2.20 -2.69 -12.65
CA ASN A 238 -2.46 -2.26 -14.03
C ASN A 238 -2.81 -0.77 -14.18
N GLN A 239 -2.32 0.08 -13.30
CA GLN A 239 -2.53 1.53 -13.38
C GLN A 239 -1.21 2.27 -13.53
N SER A 240 -1.19 3.25 -14.45
CA SER A 240 -0.08 4.17 -14.60
C SER A 240 0.06 5.09 -13.39
N GLN A 241 1.22 5.73 -13.24
CA GLN A 241 1.45 6.71 -12.18
C GLN A 241 0.50 7.91 -12.28
N LEU A 242 0.22 8.38 -13.51
CA LEU A 242 -0.74 9.47 -13.73
C LEU A 242 -2.16 9.08 -13.30
N GLN A 243 -2.61 7.86 -13.61
CA GLN A 243 -3.91 7.36 -13.16
C GLN A 243 -3.98 7.26 -11.63
N GLN A 244 -2.88 6.87 -10.99
CA GLN A 244 -2.82 6.83 -9.53
C GLN A 244 -2.88 8.23 -8.91
N ALA A 245 -2.12 9.19 -9.45
CA ALA A 245 -2.12 10.57 -8.99
C ALA A 245 -3.54 11.15 -9.03
N SER A 246 -4.22 11.01 -10.16
CA SER A 246 -5.61 11.44 -10.31
C SER A 246 -6.54 10.73 -9.33
N ALA A 247 -6.48 9.40 -9.22
CA ALA A 247 -7.35 8.65 -8.34
C ALA A 247 -7.16 9.03 -6.86
N MET A 248 -5.91 9.26 -6.42
CA MET A 248 -5.62 9.62 -5.03
C MET A 248 -5.98 11.07 -4.71
N ALA A 249 -5.84 12.00 -5.65
CA ALA A 249 -6.30 13.37 -5.47
C ALA A 249 -7.84 13.41 -5.33
N TRP A 250 -8.57 12.75 -6.22
CA TRP A 250 -10.03 12.61 -6.11
C TRP A 250 -10.49 11.85 -4.86
N ALA A 251 -9.65 10.94 -4.34
CA ALA A 251 -9.96 10.24 -3.10
C ALA A 251 -10.05 11.18 -1.91
N TRP A 252 -9.25 12.23 -1.85
CA TRP A 252 -9.33 13.22 -0.78
C TRP A 252 -10.65 13.98 -0.81
N VAL A 253 -11.08 14.43 -1.98
CA VAL A 253 -12.41 15.04 -2.17
C VAL A 253 -13.52 14.08 -1.76
N THR A 254 -13.41 12.81 -2.15
CA THR A 254 -14.38 11.76 -1.80
C THR A 254 -14.38 11.46 -0.30
N ALA A 255 -13.19 11.34 0.31
CA ALA A 255 -13.04 11.07 1.73
C ALA A 255 -13.71 12.15 2.59
N LEU A 256 -13.52 13.43 2.22
CA LEU A 256 -14.17 14.53 2.92
C LEU A 256 -15.71 14.46 2.82
N ARG A 257 -16.24 14.11 1.65
CA ARG A 257 -17.69 13.93 1.44
C ARG A 257 -18.24 12.74 2.23
N VAL A 258 -17.53 11.60 2.22
CA VAL A 258 -17.93 10.41 3.00
C VAL A 258 -17.87 10.72 4.49
N PHE A 259 -16.82 11.37 4.96
CA PHE A 259 -16.70 11.82 6.34
C PHE A 259 -17.88 12.71 6.75
N ALA A 260 -18.14 13.74 5.97
CA ALA A 260 -19.27 14.65 6.25
C ALA A 260 -20.62 13.92 6.27
N GLY A 261 -20.81 12.93 5.39
CA GLY A 261 -22.03 12.12 5.30
C GLY A 261 -22.22 11.10 6.44
N THR A 262 -21.19 10.82 7.25
CA THR A 262 -21.33 9.93 8.43
C THR A 262 -21.96 10.62 9.63
N TYR A 263 -22.12 11.95 9.59
CA TYR A 263 -22.76 12.76 10.64
C TYR A 263 -24.21 13.13 10.30
N PRO A 264 -24.99 13.62 11.29
CA PRO A 264 -26.37 14.06 11.05
C PRO A 264 -26.51 15.12 9.98
N ALA A 265 -27.73 15.28 9.46
CA ALA A 265 -28.06 16.30 8.47
C ALA A 265 -27.56 17.69 8.87
N GLY A 266 -26.99 18.42 7.91
CA GLY A 266 -26.40 19.75 8.13
C GLY A 266 -24.91 19.78 8.37
N PHE A 267 -24.27 18.68 8.77
CA PHE A 267 -22.83 18.67 8.99
C PHE A 267 -22.02 18.85 7.69
N SER A 268 -22.47 18.27 6.58
CA SER A 268 -21.86 18.49 5.26
C SER A 268 -21.85 19.99 4.87
N ALA A 269 -22.90 20.74 5.22
CA ALA A 269 -22.94 22.18 4.97
C ALA A 269 -21.89 22.94 5.81
N LYS A 270 -21.62 22.50 7.04
CA LYS A 270 -20.55 23.07 7.87
C LYS A 270 -19.15 22.82 7.24
N VAL A 271 -18.89 21.55 6.87
CA VAL A 271 -17.63 21.18 6.20
C VAL A 271 -17.40 22.01 4.94
N ASN A 272 -18.43 22.17 4.10
CA ASN A 272 -18.32 22.98 2.89
C ASN A 272 -18.02 24.47 3.20
N ARG A 273 -18.67 25.07 4.21
CA ARG A 273 -18.35 26.45 4.62
C ARG A 273 -16.92 26.61 5.12
N VAL A 274 -16.46 25.67 5.95
CA VAL A 274 -15.09 25.68 6.46
C VAL A 274 -14.08 25.62 5.31
N VAL A 275 -14.28 24.70 4.37
CA VAL A 275 -13.38 24.58 3.20
C VAL A 275 -13.38 25.84 2.36
N SER A 276 -14.58 26.39 2.05
CA SER A 276 -14.67 27.64 1.28
C SER A 276 -14.01 28.84 2.01
N ALA A 277 -14.22 28.94 3.31
CA ALA A 277 -13.63 30.05 4.09
C ALA A 277 -12.09 29.90 4.21
N LEU A 278 -11.56 28.68 4.27
CA LEU A 278 -10.11 28.43 4.24
C LEU A 278 -9.47 28.81 2.88
N ASP A 279 -10.23 28.77 1.79
CA ASP A 279 -9.75 29.25 0.48
C ASP A 279 -9.68 30.80 0.42
N GLU A 280 -10.44 31.48 1.26
CA GLU A 280 -10.40 32.96 1.41
C GLU A 280 -9.30 33.40 2.38
N GLY A 281 -8.81 32.52 3.26
CA GLY A 281 -7.73 32.78 4.20
C GLY A 281 -7.77 31.88 5.44
N PRO A 282 -6.74 31.97 6.29
CA PRO A 282 -6.69 31.18 7.54
C PRO A 282 -7.88 31.48 8.44
N LEU A 283 -8.44 30.45 9.06
CA LEU A 283 -9.42 30.55 10.14
C LEU A 283 -8.71 30.47 11.49
N GLU A 284 -9.37 30.94 12.56
CA GLU A 284 -8.86 30.72 13.91
C GLU A 284 -9.30 29.35 14.44
N LEU A 285 -8.37 28.59 15.00
CA LEU A 285 -8.64 27.37 15.74
C LEU A 285 -7.87 27.40 17.06
N ARG A 286 -8.60 27.39 18.19
CA ARG A 286 -8.01 27.43 19.54
C ARG A 286 -7.08 28.62 19.79
N GLY A 287 -7.39 29.76 19.18
CA GLY A 287 -6.62 30.98 19.30
C GLY A 287 -5.45 31.13 18.32
N GLU A 288 -5.20 30.12 17.48
CA GLU A 288 -4.12 30.14 16.51
C GLU A 288 -4.66 30.15 15.07
N PRO A 289 -3.93 30.79 14.10
CA PRO A 289 -4.28 30.72 12.70
C PRO A 289 -4.24 29.28 12.18
N TYR A 290 -5.32 28.86 11.53
CA TYR A 290 -5.45 27.55 10.91
C TYR A 290 -5.54 27.71 9.38
N PRO A 291 -4.43 27.59 8.66
CA PRO A 291 -4.40 27.80 7.23
C PRO A 291 -4.89 26.57 6.45
N ARG A 292 -5.35 26.80 5.20
CA ARG A 292 -5.90 25.75 4.34
C ARG A 292 -4.94 24.59 4.07
N PHE A 293 -3.62 24.84 4.06
CA PHE A 293 -2.62 23.82 3.80
C PHE A 293 -2.07 23.15 5.08
N ALA A 294 -2.13 23.76 6.26
CA ALA A 294 -1.75 23.09 7.51
C ALA A 294 -2.68 21.91 7.85
N SER A 295 -3.96 22.01 7.44
CA SER A 295 -4.91 20.91 7.54
C SER A 295 -4.55 19.72 6.66
N GLU A 296 -3.67 19.88 5.70
CA GLU A 296 -3.46 19.04 4.56
C GLU A 296 -2.19 18.23 4.60
N ILE A 297 -1.12 18.87 5.04
CA ILE A 297 0.19 18.25 5.10
C ILE A 297 0.31 17.39 6.37
N GLU A 298 -0.28 17.84 7.49
CA GLU A 298 -0.29 17.12 8.76
C GLU A 298 -1.70 16.69 9.22
N GLY A 299 -2.73 17.36 8.79
CA GLY A 299 -4.08 17.27 9.33
C GLY A 299 -5.04 16.38 8.58
N LEU A 300 -5.27 16.59 7.28
CA LEU A 300 -6.30 15.83 6.58
C LEU A 300 -5.85 14.39 6.28
N ASP A 301 -4.57 14.18 5.97
CA ASP A 301 -4.02 12.81 5.82
C ASP A 301 -4.00 12.10 7.19
N LEU A 302 -3.60 12.78 8.26
CA LEU A 302 -3.77 12.32 9.64
C LEU A 302 -5.23 12.33 10.08
N TRP A 303 -6.04 13.30 9.67
CA TRP A 303 -7.45 13.36 9.98
C TRP A 303 -8.26 12.26 9.34
N ILE A 304 -8.02 12.01 8.07
CA ILE A 304 -8.76 11.00 7.30
C ILE A 304 -8.14 9.62 7.52
N ALA A 305 -6.82 9.53 7.72
CA ALA A 305 -6.12 8.28 8.01
C ALA A 305 -6.13 7.88 9.49
N ASN A 306 -6.09 8.84 10.42
CA ASN A 306 -6.13 8.59 11.88
C ASN A 306 -7.56 8.48 12.45
N LEU A 307 -8.55 8.23 11.63
CA LEU A 307 -9.85 7.72 12.09
C LEU A 307 -9.74 6.30 12.69
N TRP A 308 -8.55 5.94 13.16
CA TRP A 308 -8.23 4.65 13.77
C TRP A 308 -8.79 4.50 15.19
N SER A 309 -9.18 5.58 15.83
CA SER A 309 -9.83 5.53 17.13
C SER A 309 -11.12 6.33 17.10
N GLN A 310 -12.14 5.81 17.74
CA GLN A 310 -13.43 6.52 17.94
C GLN A 310 -13.26 7.86 18.66
N ARG A 311 -12.25 8.00 19.55
CA ARG A 311 -11.88 9.26 20.19
C ARG A 311 -11.41 10.31 19.16
N GLY A 312 -10.72 9.88 18.10
CA GLY A 312 -10.33 10.76 16.99
C GLY A 312 -11.54 11.27 16.20
N PHE A 313 -12.61 10.48 16.05
CA PHE A 313 -13.80 10.87 15.30
C PHE A 313 -14.62 11.97 16.02
N ALA A 314 -14.83 11.86 17.32
CA ALA A 314 -15.51 12.89 18.10
C ALA A 314 -14.72 14.21 18.13
N GLY A 315 -13.41 14.16 18.38
CA GLY A 315 -12.57 15.35 18.41
C GLY A 315 -12.52 16.12 17.07
N LYS A 316 -12.76 15.45 15.94
CA LYS A 316 -12.79 16.10 14.61
C LYS A 316 -14.08 16.85 14.35
N LYS A 317 -15.20 16.32 14.84
CA LYS A 317 -16.46 17.06 14.81
C LYS A 317 -16.32 18.40 15.55
N ASP A 318 -15.71 18.39 16.72
CA ASP A 318 -15.52 19.61 17.54
C ASP A 318 -14.64 20.64 16.82
N VAL A 319 -13.58 20.21 16.12
CA VAL A 319 -12.75 21.07 15.30
C VAL A 319 -13.56 21.69 14.14
N ILE A 320 -14.34 20.90 13.42
CA ILE A 320 -15.20 21.43 12.35
C ILE A 320 -16.26 22.38 12.92
N ASP A 321 -16.85 22.08 14.06
CA ASP A 321 -17.84 22.96 14.69
C ASP A 321 -17.23 24.29 15.14
N GLU A 322 -16.00 24.30 15.62
CA GLU A 322 -15.26 25.50 15.98
C GLU A 322 -14.88 26.33 14.74
N LEU A 323 -14.30 25.70 13.73
CA LEU A 323 -13.95 26.37 12.46
C LEU A 323 -15.18 26.91 11.76
N ASP A 324 -16.32 26.18 11.72
CA ASP A 324 -17.58 26.65 11.13
C ASP A 324 -18.12 27.88 11.88
N ARG A 325 -18.03 27.88 13.20
CA ARG A 325 -18.43 29.05 14.02
C ARG A 325 -17.54 30.25 13.69
N ASN A 326 -16.22 30.07 13.69
CA ASN A 326 -15.28 31.15 13.41
C ASN A 326 -15.42 31.68 11.97
N ALA A 327 -15.65 30.81 10.99
CA ALA A 327 -15.96 31.20 9.62
C ALA A 327 -17.20 32.09 9.50
N ARG A 328 -18.25 31.86 10.33
CA ARG A 328 -19.48 32.63 10.32
C ARG A 328 -19.38 33.96 11.12
N GLU A 329 -18.67 33.94 12.25
CA GLU A 329 -18.68 35.03 13.22
C GLU A 329 -17.54 36.04 12.96
N ARG A 330 -16.40 35.59 12.49
CA ARG A 330 -15.18 36.41 12.34
C ARG A 330 -14.68 36.48 10.90
N GLY A 331 -15.05 35.52 10.05
CA GLY A 331 -14.46 35.32 8.73
C GLY A 331 -12.99 34.88 8.79
N PRO A 332 -12.29 34.91 7.63
CA PRO A 332 -10.84 34.66 7.58
C PRO A 332 -10.09 35.70 8.44
N VAL A 333 -9.02 35.25 9.10
CA VAL A 333 -8.11 36.15 9.82
C VAL A 333 -7.38 36.97 8.75
N VAL A 334 -7.82 38.22 8.57
CA VAL A 334 -7.34 39.13 7.52
C VAL A 334 -6.12 39.90 8.05
N ASP A 335 -5.01 39.23 8.23
CA ASP A 335 -3.72 39.89 8.08
C ASP A 335 -3.12 39.38 6.77
N PRO A 336 -2.41 40.18 5.95
CA PRO A 336 -1.69 39.62 4.79
C PRO A 336 -0.60 38.70 5.31
N VAL A 337 -1.01 37.53 5.68
CA VAL A 337 -0.15 36.50 6.23
C VAL A 337 0.82 36.14 5.11
N ALA A 338 2.11 36.29 5.39
CA ALA A 338 3.16 35.82 4.50
C ALA A 338 2.83 34.41 4.01
N PRO A 339 3.15 34.05 2.77
CA PRO A 339 2.93 32.69 2.28
C PRO A 339 3.46 31.70 3.31
N LEU A 340 2.82 30.54 3.42
CA LEU A 340 3.34 29.47 4.26
C LEU A 340 4.79 29.21 3.85
N PRO A 341 5.73 29.16 4.81
CA PRO A 341 7.12 28.86 4.49
C PRO A 341 7.22 27.54 3.73
N ALA A 342 8.28 27.38 2.96
CA ALA A 342 8.53 26.17 2.20
C ALA A 342 8.34 24.94 3.11
N GLN A 343 7.48 24.03 2.67
CA GLN A 343 7.15 22.81 3.41
C GLN A 343 8.09 21.69 2.95
N ASP A 344 9.24 21.62 3.61
CA ASP A 344 10.21 20.57 3.35
C ASP A 344 9.76 19.26 4.00
N ARG A 345 9.77 18.18 3.21
CA ARG A 345 9.42 16.84 3.64
C ARG A 345 10.56 15.88 3.37
N PRO A 346 11.05 15.16 4.38
CA PRO A 346 11.97 14.05 4.12
C PRO A 346 11.34 13.11 3.10
N ILE A 347 12.08 12.75 2.06
CA ILE A 347 11.63 11.70 1.15
C ILE A 347 11.65 10.38 1.90
N THR A 348 10.85 9.43 1.41
CA THR A 348 10.94 8.03 1.86
C THR A 348 11.50 7.20 0.70
N PRO A 349 12.82 7.08 0.59
CA PRO A 349 13.47 6.57 -0.63
C PRO A 349 13.00 5.18 -1.02
N ILE A 350 12.86 4.29 -0.05
CA ILE A 350 12.36 2.92 -0.32
C ILE A 350 10.99 2.93 -1.01
N ILE A 351 10.10 3.82 -0.62
CA ILE A 351 8.79 3.96 -1.27
C ILE A 351 8.97 4.39 -2.72
N SER A 352 9.80 5.42 -2.95
CA SER A 352 10.05 5.95 -4.29
C SER A 352 10.68 4.90 -5.20
N PHE A 353 11.75 4.25 -4.77
CA PHE A 353 12.44 3.25 -5.62
C PHE A 353 11.55 2.06 -5.95
N VAL A 354 10.78 1.53 -4.99
CA VAL A 354 9.85 0.43 -5.24
C VAL A 354 8.76 0.85 -6.23
N LEU A 355 8.08 1.97 -5.99
CA LEU A 355 6.98 2.41 -6.84
C LEU A 355 7.46 2.84 -8.23
N CYS A 356 8.66 3.42 -8.33
CA CYS A 356 9.24 3.87 -9.59
C CYS A 356 9.82 2.72 -10.43
N ALA A 357 10.25 1.62 -9.78
CA ALA A 357 10.59 0.38 -10.45
C ALA A 357 9.34 -0.34 -10.98
N ASP A 358 8.28 -0.36 -10.20
CA ASP A 358 7.03 -1.03 -10.56
C ASP A 358 6.33 -0.36 -11.76
N ARG A 359 6.50 0.96 -11.92
CA ARG A 359 5.87 1.77 -12.97
C ARG A 359 6.89 2.60 -13.71
N PRO A 360 7.18 2.26 -14.97
CA PRO A 360 8.18 2.95 -15.76
C PRO A 360 7.71 4.30 -16.33
N ASP A 361 6.40 4.58 -16.27
CA ASP A 361 5.86 5.85 -16.76
C ASP A 361 6.27 7.03 -15.87
N ARG A 362 6.56 8.15 -16.52
CA ARG A 362 6.96 9.41 -15.86
C ARG A 362 6.03 10.53 -16.33
N PRO A 363 4.97 10.85 -15.57
CA PRO A 363 4.09 11.97 -15.90
C PRO A 363 4.85 13.28 -15.97
N THR A 364 4.48 14.14 -16.91
CA THR A 364 5.04 15.48 -17.01
C THR A 364 4.47 16.41 -15.94
N VAL A 365 5.22 17.47 -15.60
CA VAL A 365 4.77 18.52 -14.70
C VAL A 365 3.42 19.08 -15.16
N ALA A 366 3.26 19.35 -16.46
CA ALA A 366 2.02 19.89 -17.02
C ALA A 366 0.81 18.96 -16.83
N GLN A 367 0.99 17.65 -17.04
CA GLN A 367 -0.08 16.65 -16.83
C GLN A 367 -0.52 16.62 -15.36
N VAL A 368 0.43 16.66 -14.45
CA VAL A 368 0.14 16.58 -13.01
C VAL A 368 -0.44 17.90 -12.50
N ALA A 369 0.06 19.05 -12.96
CA ALA A 369 -0.49 20.37 -12.63
C ALA A 369 -1.96 20.51 -13.08
N ALA A 370 -2.31 19.98 -14.25
CA ALA A 370 -3.71 19.97 -14.72
C ALA A 370 -4.64 19.11 -13.84
N ILE A 371 -4.15 17.99 -13.30
CA ILE A 371 -4.90 17.19 -12.32
C ILE A 371 -5.04 17.98 -11.01
N ALA A 372 -3.96 18.65 -10.54
CA ALA A 372 -3.97 19.44 -9.33
C ALA A 372 -5.00 20.58 -9.43
N GLU A 373 -5.01 21.34 -10.52
CA GLU A 373 -5.99 22.39 -10.82
C GLU A 373 -7.42 21.88 -10.77
N THR A 374 -7.67 20.76 -11.51
CA THR A 374 -9.03 20.18 -11.62
C THR A 374 -9.54 19.68 -10.28
N THR A 375 -8.70 19.02 -9.49
CA THR A 375 -9.12 18.45 -8.21
C THR A 375 -9.25 19.49 -7.12
N ALA A 376 -8.37 20.51 -7.11
CA ALA A 376 -8.46 21.65 -6.21
C ALA A 376 -9.78 22.43 -6.45
N SER A 377 -10.13 22.67 -7.70
CA SER A 377 -11.37 23.38 -8.09
C SER A 377 -12.65 22.59 -7.74
N ALA A 378 -12.54 21.31 -7.40
CA ALA A 378 -13.69 20.50 -6.95
C ALA A 378 -14.09 20.73 -5.47
N GLY A 379 -13.49 21.75 -4.82
CA GLY A 379 -13.82 22.20 -3.47
C GLY A 379 -12.93 21.62 -2.37
N LEU A 380 -11.69 21.25 -2.71
CA LEU A 380 -10.64 20.93 -1.74
C LEU A 380 -9.27 21.23 -2.36
N THR A 381 -8.76 22.42 -2.12
CA THR A 381 -7.47 22.90 -2.67
C THR A 381 -6.31 21.94 -2.39
N ALA A 382 -6.34 21.28 -1.24
CA ALA A 382 -5.43 20.24 -0.82
C ALA A 382 -5.33 19.04 -1.75
N ALA A 383 -6.38 18.71 -2.41
CA ALA A 383 -6.35 17.61 -3.37
C ALA A 383 -5.32 17.88 -4.50
N GLY A 384 -5.00 19.16 -4.77
CA GLY A 384 -3.97 19.55 -5.72
C GLY A 384 -2.57 19.13 -5.29
N THR A 385 -2.19 19.37 -4.02
CA THR A 385 -0.87 18.92 -3.52
C THR A 385 -0.76 17.41 -3.56
N ARG A 386 -1.86 16.69 -3.34
CA ARG A 386 -1.89 15.23 -3.43
C ARG A 386 -1.67 14.71 -4.85
N ALA A 387 -2.22 15.42 -5.84
CA ALA A 387 -1.93 15.10 -7.24
C ALA A 387 -0.44 15.24 -7.55
N ILE A 388 0.18 16.35 -7.08
CA ILE A 388 1.60 16.63 -7.27
C ILE A 388 2.47 15.58 -6.61
N ASP A 389 2.27 15.33 -5.32
CA ASP A 389 3.00 14.33 -4.56
C ASP A 389 2.98 12.95 -5.26
N ARG A 390 1.80 12.50 -5.67
CA ARG A 390 1.65 11.16 -6.26
C ARG A 390 2.03 11.10 -7.74
N GLY A 391 1.88 12.19 -8.47
CA GLY A 391 2.22 12.25 -9.89
C GLY A 391 3.71 12.43 -10.16
N LEU A 392 4.40 13.15 -9.29
CA LEU A 392 5.80 13.53 -9.49
C LEU A 392 6.78 12.80 -8.56
N TRP A 393 6.32 11.76 -7.88
CA TRP A 393 7.11 10.97 -6.94
C TRP A 393 8.37 10.33 -7.55
N CYS A 394 8.37 10.09 -8.85
CA CYS A 394 9.50 9.50 -9.57
C CYS A 394 10.29 10.52 -10.39
N SER A 395 10.11 11.82 -10.14
CA SER A 395 10.82 12.87 -10.88
C SER A 395 12.33 12.67 -10.79
N GLY A 396 13.00 12.84 -11.93
CA GLY A 396 14.46 12.69 -12.02
C GLY A 396 14.99 11.27 -12.09
N LEU A 397 14.18 10.25 -11.76
CA LEU A 397 14.61 8.87 -11.93
C LEU A 397 14.37 8.37 -13.36
N PRO A 398 15.37 7.75 -14.00
CA PRO A 398 15.13 6.97 -15.21
C PRO A 398 14.23 5.76 -14.88
N PRO A 399 13.67 5.06 -15.88
CA PRO A 399 13.13 3.72 -15.64
C PRO A 399 14.22 2.84 -14.99
N ILE A 400 13.92 2.27 -13.84
CA ILE A 400 14.85 1.45 -13.04
C ILE A 400 14.19 0.11 -12.71
N GLY A 401 15.00 -0.93 -12.55
CA GLY A 401 14.54 -2.26 -12.19
C GLY A 401 13.64 -2.90 -13.25
N VAL A 402 12.86 -3.89 -12.82
CA VAL A 402 11.91 -4.61 -13.67
C VAL A 402 10.49 -4.24 -13.26
N PRO A 403 9.67 -3.70 -14.17
CA PRO A 403 8.30 -3.33 -13.86
C PRO A 403 7.44 -4.52 -13.39
N VAL A 404 6.44 -4.22 -12.57
CA VAL A 404 5.41 -5.20 -12.24
C VAL A 404 4.57 -5.52 -13.49
N ASP A 405 4.11 -6.78 -13.60
CA ASP A 405 3.19 -7.15 -14.68
C ASP A 405 1.87 -6.38 -14.54
N ALA A 406 1.67 -5.44 -15.46
CA ALA A 406 0.50 -4.57 -15.54
C ALA A 406 -0.63 -5.16 -16.42
N SER A 407 -0.60 -6.45 -16.73
CA SER A 407 -1.66 -7.10 -17.50
C SER A 407 -3.02 -6.95 -16.82
N SER A 408 -4.04 -6.67 -17.63
CA SER A 408 -5.44 -6.63 -17.19
C SER A 408 -6.14 -7.98 -17.30
N GLU A 409 -5.45 -9.00 -17.80
CA GLU A 409 -6.00 -10.36 -17.89
C GLU A 409 -6.34 -10.90 -16.47
N PRO A 410 -7.54 -11.43 -16.25
CA PRO A 410 -7.93 -11.92 -14.94
C PRO A 410 -7.08 -13.10 -14.46
N ILE A 411 -6.55 -12.99 -13.25
CA ILE A 411 -5.82 -14.04 -12.55
C ILE A 411 -6.80 -15.15 -12.17
N ARG A 412 -6.48 -16.40 -12.50
CA ARG A 412 -7.28 -17.58 -12.15
C ARG A 412 -6.69 -18.26 -10.94
N LEU A 413 -7.44 -18.27 -9.83
CA LEU A 413 -7.07 -18.95 -8.59
C LEU A 413 -8.02 -20.11 -8.34
N ALA A 414 -7.53 -21.17 -7.69
CA ALA A 414 -8.36 -22.31 -7.24
C ALA A 414 -9.47 -21.84 -6.28
N ASN A 415 -9.13 -20.88 -5.40
CA ASN A 415 -10.06 -20.18 -4.53
C ASN A 415 -9.90 -18.68 -4.82
N SER A 416 -10.91 -18.07 -5.43
CA SER A 416 -10.85 -16.67 -5.80
C SER A 416 -10.73 -15.73 -4.58
N ALA A 417 -10.37 -14.47 -4.80
CA ALA A 417 -10.03 -13.51 -3.75
C ALA A 417 -11.24 -12.88 -3.05
N LEU A 418 -11.00 -12.35 -1.83
CA LEU A 418 -11.79 -11.28 -1.24
C LEU A 418 -11.02 -9.96 -1.32
N VAL A 419 -11.70 -8.95 -1.82
CA VAL A 419 -11.23 -7.56 -1.87
C VAL A 419 -12.02 -6.77 -0.85
N VAL A 420 -11.36 -5.95 -0.04
CA VAL A 420 -12.05 -5.10 0.92
C VAL A 420 -11.50 -3.67 0.85
N ASN A 421 -12.39 -2.67 0.92
CA ASN A 421 -12.01 -1.26 0.90
C ASN A 421 -13.05 -0.38 1.57
N ALA A 422 -12.60 0.69 2.22
CA ALA A 422 -13.51 1.73 2.65
C ALA A 422 -13.92 2.64 1.47
N THR A 423 -15.17 3.10 1.46
CA THR A 423 -15.72 3.92 0.36
C THR A 423 -15.07 5.29 0.25
N GLY A 424 -14.53 5.81 1.34
CA GLY A 424 -13.80 7.08 1.42
C GLY A 424 -12.32 6.91 1.75
N ASP A 425 -11.70 5.77 1.42
CA ASP A 425 -10.26 5.57 1.65
C ASP A 425 -9.43 6.61 0.85
N PRO A 426 -8.67 7.50 1.52
CA PRO A 426 -7.92 8.56 0.85
C PRO A 426 -6.58 8.11 0.28
N LYS A 427 -6.09 6.92 0.65
CA LYS A 427 -4.78 6.38 0.23
C LYS A 427 -4.92 5.36 -0.89
N THR A 428 -5.92 4.51 -0.81
CA THR A 428 -6.25 3.52 -1.84
C THR A 428 -7.74 3.63 -2.17
N PRO A 429 -8.10 4.52 -3.11
CA PRO A 429 -9.49 4.84 -3.38
C PRO A 429 -10.34 3.63 -3.73
N TRP A 430 -11.58 3.59 -3.25
CA TRP A 430 -12.52 2.48 -3.49
C TRP A 430 -12.69 2.12 -4.98
N LEU A 431 -12.63 3.10 -5.89
CA LEU A 431 -12.65 2.83 -7.34
C LEU A 431 -11.47 1.96 -7.78
N ARG A 432 -10.30 2.10 -7.15
CA ARG A 432 -9.15 1.24 -7.42
C ARG A 432 -9.36 -0.19 -6.90
N ALA A 433 -10.08 -0.35 -5.79
CA ALA A 433 -10.45 -1.67 -5.30
C ALA A 433 -11.35 -2.43 -6.29
N ARG A 434 -12.25 -1.73 -6.98
CA ARG A 434 -13.04 -2.31 -8.07
C ARG A 434 -12.16 -2.79 -9.22
N VAL A 435 -11.16 -1.99 -9.61
CA VAL A 435 -10.16 -2.41 -10.60
C VAL A 435 -9.39 -3.62 -10.10
N GLY A 436 -8.90 -3.60 -8.86
CA GLY A 436 -8.20 -4.74 -8.27
C GLY A 436 -9.05 -6.01 -8.20
N ALA A 437 -10.34 -5.89 -7.90
CA ALA A 437 -11.27 -7.02 -7.93
C ALA A 437 -11.42 -7.61 -9.34
N SER A 438 -11.47 -6.78 -10.38
CA SER A 438 -11.56 -7.26 -11.77
C SER A 438 -10.31 -7.99 -12.26
N LEU A 439 -9.16 -7.78 -11.59
CA LEU A 439 -7.91 -8.50 -11.89
C LEU A 439 -7.90 -9.95 -11.38
N VAL A 440 -8.88 -10.37 -10.58
CA VAL A 440 -8.96 -11.76 -10.10
C VAL A 440 -10.32 -12.34 -10.47
N GLN A 441 -10.32 -13.39 -11.26
CA GLN A 441 -11.56 -14.03 -11.75
C GLN A 441 -12.46 -14.45 -10.59
N GLY A 442 -13.68 -13.92 -10.56
CA GLY A 442 -14.67 -14.24 -9.52
C GLY A 442 -14.36 -13.68 -8.13
N ALA A 443 -13.48 -12.69 -8.00
CA ALA A 443 -13.28 -11.98 -6.74
C ALA A 443 -14.57 -11.29 -6.29
N GLN A 444 -14.77 -11.19 -4.98
CA GLN A 444 -15.88 -10.47 -4.37
C GLN A 444 -15.37 -9.27 -3.59
N LEU A 445 -16.10 -8.16 -3.72
CA LEU A 445 -15.76 -6.89 -3.08
C LEU A 445 -16.60 -6.71 -1.80
N ILE A 446 -15.92 -6.38 -0.71
CA ILE A 446 -16.51 -5.92 0.54
C ILE A 446 -16.28 -4.41 0.62
N SER A 447 -17.35 -3.64 0.46
CA SER A 447 -17.33 -2.19 0.60
C SER A 447 -17.70 -1.81 2.04
N TYR A 448 -16.82 -1.11 2.74
CA TYR A 448 -17.11 -0.57 4.07
C TYR A 448 -17.41 0.92 3.97
N THR A 449 -18.55 1.38 4.51
CA THR A 449 -18.85 2.80 4.56
C THR A 449 -17.97 3.48 5.59
N GLY A 450 -17.02 4.30 5.16
CA GLY A 450 -16.06 4.99 6.05
C GLY A 450 -14.87 5.53 5.28
N THR A 451 -13.93 6.14 6.01
CA THR A 451 -12.75 6.81 5.44
C THR A 451 -11.41 6.15 5.83
N GLN A 452 -11.47 5.00 6.47
CA GLN A 452 -10.27 4.33 6.97
C GLN A 452 -9.46 3.73 5.83
N HIS A 453 -8.14 3.86 5.94
CA HIS A 453 -7.21 3.11 5.11
C HIS A 453 -6.95 1.74 5.75
N ALA A 454 -7.31 0.66 5.04
CA ALA A 454 -7.42 -0.71 5.51
C ALA A 454 -8.54 -0.92 6.56
N VAL A 455 -9.26 -2.01 6.43
CA VAL A 455 -10.54 -2.21 7.12
C VAL A 455 -10.52 -3.44 8.04
N TYR A 456 -9.95 -4.58 7.57
CA TYR A 456 -9.96 -5.82 8.32
C TYR A 456 -9.22 -5.69 9.65
N ARG A 457 -9.89 -6.00 10.75
CA ARG A 457 -9.40 -5.89 12.14
C ARG A 457 -9.00 -4.47 12.58
N ARG A 458 -9.39 -3.45 11.81
CA ARG A 458 -9.00 -2.06 12.10
C ARG A 458 -10.18 -1.18 12.49
N VAL A 459 -11.37 -1.48 11.98
CA VAL A 459 -12.56 -0.63 12.19
C VAL A 459 -13.59 -1.26 13.13
N GLY A 460 -13.35 -2.48 13.63
CA GLY A 460 -14.27 -3.18 14.52
C GLY A 460 -15.60 -3.57 13.85
N SER A 461 -15.66 -3.65 12.52
CA SER A 461 -16.85 -4.06 11.79
C SER A 461 -17.02 -5.58 11.83
N THR A 462 -18.01 -6.08 12.55
CA THR A 462 -18.32 -7.51 12.57
C THR A 462 -18.73 -8.03 11.18
N CYS A 463 -19.32 -7.20 10.32
CA CYS A 463 -19.66 -7.52 8.93
C CYS A 463 -18.40 -7.87 8.14
N VAL A 464 -17.38 -7.01 8.16
CA VAL A 464 -16.09 -7.21 7.46
C VAL A 464 -15.30 -8.35 8.11
N ASP A 465 -15.11 -8.28 9.44
CA ASP A 465 -14.25 -9.20 10.17
C ASP A 465 -14.74 -10.64 10.09
N SER A 466 -16.07 -10.86 10.19
CA SER A 466 -16.65 -12.21 10.08
C SER A 466 -16.54 -12.77 8.67
N ALA A 467 -16.77 -11.96 7.62
CA ALA A 467 -16.70 -12.42 6.23
C ALA A 467 -15.27 -12.85 5.87
N ILE A 468 -14.27 -12.03 6.21
CA ILE A 468 -12.87 -12.33 5.91
C ILE A 468 -12.36 -13.50 6.75
N THR A 469 -12.63 -13.51 8.07
CA THR A 469 -12.22 -14.61 8.95
C THR A 469 -12.79 -15.95 8.48
N ARG A 470 -14.08 -15.99 8.12
CA ARG A 470 -14.71 -17.20 7.56
C ARG A 470 -14.04 -17.67 6.28
N TYR A 471 -13.73 -16.75 5.36
CA TYR A 471 -13.03 -17.10 4.12
C TYR A 471 -11.63 -17.65 4.39
N LEU A 472 -10.84 -16.99 5.23
CA LEU A 472 -9.50 -17.45 5.59
C LEU A 472 -9.52 -18.85 6.21
N MET A 473 -10.50 -19.14 7.06
CA MET A 473 -10.64 -20.45 7.73
C MET A 473 -11.18 -21.53 6.80
N THR A 474 -12.20 -21.23 6.01
CA THR A 474 -13.03 -22.24 5.34
C THR A 474 -13.08 -22.16 3.83
N LEU A 475 -12.46 -21.12 3.24
CA LEU A 475 -12.51 -20.77 1.81
C LEU A 475 -13.93 -20.40 1.31
N LYS A 476 -14.91 -20.29 2.21
CA LYS A 476 -16.27 -19.89 1.88
C LYS A 476 -16.36 -18.37 1.81
N ARG A 477 -16.61 -17.86 0.61
CA ARG A 477 -16.83 -16.43 0.34
C ARG A 477 -18.30 -16.05 0.54
N PRO A 478 -18.64 -14.76 0.67
CA PRO A 478 -20.00 -14.27 0.48
C PRO A 478 -20.56 -14.70 -0.88
N ALA A 479 -21.88 -14.84 -1.00
CA ALA A 479 -22.51 -15.22 -2.27
C ALA A 479 -22.45 -14.11 -3.34
N ALA A 480 -22.32 -12.85 -2.90
CA ALA A 480 -22.21 -11.66 -3.72
C ALA A 480 -21.33 -10.62 -3.01
N ASP A 481 -21.06 -9.50 -3.66
CA ASP A 481 -20.42 -8.33 -3.04
C ASP A 481 -21.19 -7.90 -1.78
N LEU A 482 -20.46 -7.46 -0.76
CA LEU A 482 -21.04 -7.01 0.51
C LEU A 482 -20.88 -5.50 0.65
N ASN A 483 -21.94 -4.86 1.17
CA ASN A 483 -21.89 -3.50 1.66
C ASN A 483 -22.02 -3.52 3.19
N CYS A 484 -20.91 -3.24 3.86
CA CYS A 484 -20.83 -3.17 5.32
C CYS A 484 -21.00 -1.72 5.78
N PRO A 485 -22.02 -1.43 6.61
CA PRO A 485 -22.28 -0.06 7.06
C PRO A 485 -21.18 0.42 7.99
N PHE A 486 -21.05 1.75 8.09
CA PHE A 486 -20.27 2.38 9.14
C PHE A 486 -20.76 1.88 10.51
N SER A 487 -19.86 1.40 11.33
CA SER A 487 -20.16 0.98 12.69
C SER A 487 -19.32 1.81 13.66
N VAL A 488 -19.98 2.56 14.51
CA VAL A 488 -19.35 3.08 15.73
C VAL A 488 -19.33 1.92 16.71
N SER A 489 -18.18 1.24 16.88
CA SER A 489 -18.08 0.26 17.96
C SER A 489 -18.24 1.03 19.26
N ARG A 490 -19.22 0.67 20.06
CA ARG A 490 -19.49 1.23 21.38
C ARG A 490 -18.40 0.89 22.37
#